data_9dcf4e3e533c0837f04dff4b726f748b
#
_entry.id   9dcf4e3e533c0837f04dff4b726f748b
#
_cell.length_a   1.000
_cell.length_b   1.000
_cell.length_c   1.000
_cell.angle_alpha   90.00
_cell.angle_beta   90.00
_cell.angle_gamma   90.00
#
_symmetry.space_group_name_H-M   'P 1'
#
loop_
_entity.id
_entity.type
_entity.pdbx_description
1 polymer ?
#
loop_
_entity_poly.entity_id
_entity_poly.type
_entity_poly.pdbx_seq_one_letter_code
_entity_poly.pdbx_strand_id
1 'polypeptide(L)'
;DDIFKTIELAYKCGSPHISMYALTVEPGTPIYTDYLNGELPDGDEVAEMYDYGRVLLKERGYERYEVSNFAKPGRQSRHNLNYWRRGEYIGFGLSASSFVMGNRITNTFDLDGYMKCILSGFIPAVDSEGVTRKDARFEKIMLALRTSEGLDVPAFEKEFGVGFADLYQNALRKNEPYLERVGGRLKIRDEYL
;
A
#
# COMPACT_ATOMS: atom_id res chain seq x y z
N ASP A 1 5.43 23.11 -10.98
CA ASP A 1 6.64 23.77 -10.44
C ASP A 1 6.85 23.50 -8.94
N ASP A 2 5.78 23.35 -8.16
CA ASP A 2 5.88 23.09 -6.72
C ASP A 2 6.30 21.65 -6.40
N ILE A 3 5.92 20.68 -7.24
CA ILE A 3 6.39 19.29 -7.15
C ILE A 3 7.92 19.26 -7.28
N PHE A 4 8.47 19.93 -8.28
CA PHE A 4 9.92 20.03 -8.47
C PHE A 4 10.61 20.62 -7.24
N LYS A 5 10.12 21.76 -6.74
CA LYS A 5 10.69 22.42 -5.56
C LYS A 5 10.66 21.53 -4.32
N THR A 6 9.54 20.84 -4.11
CA THR A 6 9.34 19.92 -2.98
C THR A 6 10.31 18.75 -3.04
N ILE A 7 10.43 18.10 -4.20
CA ILE A 7 11.35 16.97 -4.40
C ILE A 7 12.80 17.42 -4.25
N GLU A 8 13.17 18.58 -4.82
CA GLU A 8 14.51 19.14 -4.67
C GLU A 8 14.85 19.43 -3.20
N LEU A 9 13.90 19.98 -2.44
CA LEU A 9 14.09 20.22 -1.02
C LEU A 9 14.30 18.91 -0.26
N ALA A 10 13.45 17.91 -0.47
CA ALA A 10 13.57 16.60 0.16
C ALA A 10 14.91 15.92 -0.18
N TYR A 11 15.34 16.02 -1.45
CA TYR A 11 16.64 15.52 -1.90
C TYR A 11 17.80 16.24 -1.21
N LYS A 12 17.78 17.58 -1.15
CA LYS A 12 18.80 18.38 -0.47
C LYS A 12 18.87 18.12 1.03
N CYS A 13 17.74 17.79 1.66
CA CYS A 13 17.70 17.38 3.06
C CYS A 13 18.30 15.97 3.29
N GLY A 14 18.68 15.27 2.24
CA GLY A 14 19.28 13.94 2.33
C GLY A 14 18.31 12.84 2.77
N SER A 15 17.01 13.03 2.58
CA SER A 15 16.00 12.01 2.92
C SER A 15 16.27 10.72 2.14
N PRO A 16 16.44 9.56 2.80
CA PRO A 16 16.67 8.28 2.12
C PRO A 16 15.40 7.65 1.56
N HIS A 17 14.22 8.15 1.97
CA HIS A 17 12.90 7.62 1.64
C HIS A 17 11.92 8.77 1.48
N ILE A 18 11.06 8.68 0.49
CA ILE A 18 10.01 9.67 0.19
C ILE A 18 8.71 8.94 -0.07
N SER A 19 7.64 9.41 0.55
CA SER A 19 6.27 9.00 0.26
C SER A 19 5.59 10.10 -0.55
N MET A 20 5.02 9.75 -1.69
CA MET A 20 4.30 10.67 -2.58
C MET A 20 2.92 10.09 -2.89
N TYR A 21 1.88 10.83 -2.54
CA TYR A 21 0.49 10.41 -2.67
C TYR A 21 -0.29 11.41 -3.52
N ALA A 22 -1.23 10.91 -4.32
CA ALA A 22 -2.34 11.71 -4.78
C ALA A 22 -3.26 12.02 -3.60
N LEU A 23 -3.73 13.27 -3.52
CA LEU A 23 -4.67 13.66 -2.47
C LEU A 23 -6.02 12.96 -2.66
N THR A 24 -6.47 12.26 -1.63
CA THR A 24 -7.86 11.79 -1.55
C THR A 24 -8.68 12.85 -0.82
N VAL A 25 -9.67 13.41 -1.51
CA VAL A 25 -10.53 14.46 -0.94
C VAL A 25 -11.69 13.81 -0.20
N GLU A 26 -11.71 13.96 1.12
CA GLU A 26 -12.74 13.38 1.99
C GLU A 26 -13.88 14.35 2.25
N PRO A 27 -15.15 13.89 2.21
CA PRO A 27 -16.30 14.71 2.61
C PRO A 27 -16.17 15.27 4.04
N GLY A 28 -16.60 16.52 4.24
CA GLY A 28 -16.52 17.19 5.56
C GLY A 28 -15.20 17.88 5.85
N THR A 29 -14.23 17.82 4.94
CA THR A 29 -12.99 18.62 5.02
C THR A 29 -13.17 19.98 4.31
N PRO A 30 -12.44 21.04 4.69
CA PRO A 30 -12.52 22.33 3.97
C PRO A 30 -12.23 22.21 2.48
N ILE A 31 -11.26 21.43 2.08
CA ILE A 31 -10.86 21.23 0.68
C ILE A 31 -11.93 20.50 -0.15
N TYR A 32 -12.91 19.86 0.48
CA TYR A 32 -14.02 19.22 -0.19
C TYR A 32 -14.90 20.25 -0.92
N THR A 33 -14.99 21.49 -0.41
CA THR A 33 -15.70 22.59 -1.08
C THR A 33 -14.98 22.98 -2.37
N ASP A 34 -13.66 23.10 -2.36
CA ASP A 34 -12.85 23.44 -3.55
C ASP A 34 -13.00 22.33 -4.62
N TYR A 35 -13.02 21.05 -4.17
CA TYR A 35 -13.29 19.91 -5.05
C TYR A 35 -14.67 20.02 -5.74
N LEU A 36 -15.72 20.32 -4.98
CA LEU A 36 -17.09 20.47 -5.54
C LEU A 36 -17.20 21.64 -6.51
N ASN A 37 -16.41 22.69 -6.32
CA ASN A 37 -16.34 23.84 -7.20
C ASN A 37 -15.49 23.61 -8.46
N GLY A 38 -14.80 22.47 -8.56
CA GLY A 38 -13.88 22.18 -9.66
C GLY A 38 -12.59 23.03 -9.63
N GLU A 39 -12.17 23.45 -8.44
CA GLU A 39 -10.97 24.27 -8.22
C GLU A 39 -9.71 23.40 -8.00
N LEU A 40 -9.88 22.08 -7.88
CA LEU A 40 -8.76 21.13 -7.77
C LEU A 40 -8.46 20.48 -9.12
N PRO A 41 -7.21 20.04 -9.33
CA PRO A 41 -6.83 19.26 -10.50
C PRO A 41 -7.73 18.05 -10.69
N ASP A 42 -8.06 17.75 -11.92
CA ASP A 42 -8.82 16.54 -12.25
C ASP A 42 -7.95 15.27 -12.20
N GLY A 43 -8.56 14.11 -12.46
CA GLY A 43 -7.87 12.82 -12.34
C GLY A 43 -6.70 12.67 -13.32
N ASP A 44 -6.81 13.22 -14.52
CA ASP A 44 -5.76 13.14 -15.55
C ASP A 44 -4.61 14.08 -15.18
N GLU A 45 -4.90 15.29 -14.73
CA GLU A 45 -3.90 16.24 -14.24
C GLU A 45 -3.15 15.67 -13.01
N VAL A 46 -3.87 15.04 -12.08
CA VAL A 46 -3.25 14.37 -10.91
C VAL A 46 -2.34 13.23 -11.35
N ALA A 47 -2.73 12.44 -12.36
CA ALA A 47 -1.89 11.37 -12.91
C ALA A 47 -0.62 11.93 -13.56
N GLU A 48 -0.73 13.00 -14.36
CA GLU A 48 0.42 13.68 -14.95
C GLU A 48 1.37 14.25 -13.87
N MET A 49 0.81 14.86 -12.82
CA MET A 49 1.58 15.38 -11.68
C MET A 49 2.33 14.26 -10.97
N TYR A 50 1.68 13.11 -10.77
CA TYR A 50 2.30 11.94 -10.14
C TYR A 50 3.44 11.39 -11.00
N ASP A 51 3.21 11.22 -12.30
CA ASP A 51 4.23 10.73 -13.23
C ASP A 51 5.44 11.67 -13.33
N TYR A 52 5.20 12.96 -13.35
CA TYR A 52 6.29 13.96 -13.31
C TYR A 52 7.13 13.81 -12.03
N GLY A 53 6.48 13.70 -10.88
CA GLY A 53 7.16 13.48 -9.60
C GLY A 53 7.97 12.16 -9.59
N ARG A 54 7.41 11.09 -10.14
CA ARG A 54 8.06 9.79 -10.28
C ARG A 54 9.35 9.88 -11.12
N VAL A 55 9.31 10.60 -12.23
CA VAL A 55 10.48 10.81 -13.09
C VAL A 55 11.56 11.59 -12.33
N LEU A 56 11.20 12.68 -11.68
CA LEU A 56 12.14 13.50 -10.88
C LEU A 56 12.77 12.67 -9.76
N LEU A 57 12.02 11.88 -9.04
CA LEU A 57 12.54 11.01 -7.98
C LEU A 57 13.54 10.00 -8.53
N LYS A 58 13.23 9.37 -9.67
CA LYS A 58 14.14 8.44 -10.35
C LYS A 58 15.46 9.10 -10.76
N GLU A 59 15.42 10.31 -11.32
CA GLU A 59 16.61 11.11 -11.67
C GLU A 59 17.48 11.44 -10.46
N ARG A 60 16.87 11.54 -9.26
CA ARG A 60 17.57 11.76 -7.98
C ARG A 60 18.01 10.43 -7.32
N GLY A 61 17.85 9.28 -8.03
CA GLY A 61 18.29 7.96 -7.57
C GLY A 61 17.39 7.35 -6.49
N TYR A 62 16.11 7.71 -6.47
CA TYR A 62 15.10 6.98 -5.72
C TYR A 62 14.43 5.96 -6.64
N GLU A 63 14.23 4.76 -6.12
CA GLU A 63 13.52 3.68 -6.81
C GLU A 63 12.13 3.53 -6.19
N ARG A 64 11.10 3.48 -7.03
CA ARG A 64 9.75 3.13 -6.57
C ARG A 64 9.73 1.67 -6.15
N TYR A 65 9.39 1.35 -4.92
CA TYR A 65 9.30 -0.03 -4.46
C TYR A 65 7.85 -0.49 -4.21
N GLU A 66 6.90 0.45 -4.16
CA GLU A 66 5.46 0.21 -4.19
C GLU A 66 4.73 1.47 -4.67
N VAL A 67 3.40 1.42 -4.77
CA VAL A 67 2.58 2.44 -5.46
C VAL A 67 2.81 3.89 -5.02
N SER A 68 3.21 4.14 -3.78
CA SER A 68 3.35 5.51 -3.24
C SER A 68 4.69 5.81 -2.60
N ASN A 69 5.58 4.83 -2.50
CA ASN A 69 6.83 4.98 -1.76
C ASN A 69 8.07 4.76 -2.63
N PHE A 70 9.02 5.66 -2.45
CA PHE A 70 10.28 5.73 -3.16
C PHE A 70 11.43 5.73 -2.17
N ALA A 71 12.51 5.02 -2.48
CA ALA A 71 13.65 4.94 -1.58
C ALA A 71 14.97 4.87 -2.34
N LYS A 72 16.04 5.33 -1.72
CA LYS A 72 17.39 5.00 -2.16
C LYS A 72 17.61 3.49 -2.06
N PRO A 73 18.49 2.89 -2.88
CA PRO A 73 18.79 1.46 -2.81
C PRO A 73 19.07 0.99 -1.37
N GLY A 74 18.34 -0.05 -0.94
CA GLY A 74 18.45 -0.63 0.40
C GLY A 74 17.84 0.22 1.53
N ARG A 75 17.06 1.28 1.20
CA ARG A 75 16.41 2.16 2.17
C ARG A 75 14.88 2.06 2.18
N GLN A 76 14.32 1.01 1.58
CA GLN A 76 12.90 0.73 1.61
C GLN A 76 12.40 0.56 3.05
N SER A 77 11.22 1.06 3.35
CA SER A 77 10.59 0.89 4.67
C SER A 77 10.25 -0.59 4.90
N ARG A 78 10.96 -1.23 5.84
CA ARG A 78 10.66 -2.61 6.24
C ARG A 78 9.26 -2.74 6.82
N HIS A 79 8.78 -1.71 7.50
CA HIS A 79 7.43 -1.66 8.06
C HIS A 79 6.37 -1.69 6.95
N ASN A 80 6.51 -0.83 5.92
CA ASN A 80 5.58 -0.82 4.78
C ASN A 80 5.64 -2.14 4.01
N LEU A 81 6.84 -2.66 3.75
CA LEU A 81 7.00 -3.95 3.08
C LEU A 81 6.39 -5.12 3.87
N ASN A 82 6.35 -5.05 5.21
CA ASN A 82 5.66 -6.06 6.01
C ASN A 82 4.16 -6.09 5.69
N TYR A 83 3.51 -4.94 5.56
CA TYR A 83 2.10 -4.87 5.14
C TYR A 83 1.89 -5.41 3.72
N TRP A 84 2.71 -4.98 2.76
CA TRP A 84 2.62 -5.43 1.37
C TRP A 84 2.87 -6.93 1.20
N ARG A 85 3.66 -7.53 2.07
CA ARG A 85 3.91 -8.98 2.11
C ARG A 85 2.85 -9.75 2.89
N ARG A 86 1.85 -9.08 3.41
CA ARG A 86 0.81 -9.63 4.28
C ARG A 86 1.39 -10.23 5.58
N GLY A 87 2.43 -9.59 6.12
CA GLY A 87 3.03 -9.99 7.39
C GLY A 87 2.17 -9.59 8.59
N GLU A 88 2.37 -10.27 9.70
CA GLU A 88 1.70 -9.97 10.96
C GLU A 88 2.20 -8.65 11.57
N TYR A 89 1.30 -7.94 12.25
CA TYR A 89 1.61 -6.72 12.97
C TYR A 89 0.66 -6.50 14.14
N ILE A 90 1.12 -5.73 15.13
CA ILE A 90 0.31 -5.32 16.29
C ILE A 90 0.18 -3.80 16.25
N GLY A 91 -1.05 -3.32 16.28
CA GLY A 91 -1.40 -1.91 16.38
C GLY A 91 -1.57 -1.49 17.84
N PHE A 92 -0.95 -0.39 18.22
CA PHE A 92 -1.07 0.21 19.56
C PHE A 92 -1.83 1.52 19.47
N GLY A 93 -2.71 1.74 20.43
CA GLY A 93 -3.48 2.96 20.56
C GLY A 93 -4.94 2.80 20.15
N LEU A 94 -5.65 3.91 20.30
CA LEU A 94 -7.06 4.06 19.96
C LEU A 94 -7.27 3.79 18.47
N SER A 95 -8.30 3.05 18.11
CA SER A 95 -8.65 2.71 16.70
C SER A 95 -7.58 1.92 15.94
N ALA A 96 -6.47 1.54 16.58
CA ALA A 96 -5.40 0.82 15.90
C ALA A 96 -5.83 -0.59 15.51
N SER A 97 -5.41 -1.02 14.32
CA SER A 97 -5.66 -2.38 13.83
C SER A 97 -4.43 -3.26 13.98
N SER A 98 -4.66 -4.54 14.24
CA SER A 98 -3.65 -5.61 14.26
C SER A 98 -4.00 -6.69 13.26
N PHE A 99 -2.99 -7.42 12.78
CA PHE A 99 -3.19 -8.65 12.04
C PHE A 99 -2.27 -9.73 12.62
N VAL A 100 -2.86 -10.68 13.34
CA VAL A 100 -2.12 -11.71 14.09
C VAL A 100 -2.83 -13.05 13.97
N MET A 101 -2.10 -14.10 13.67
CA MET A 101 -2.60 -15.50 13.56
C MET A 101 -3.84 -15.62 12.65
N GLY A 102 -3.82 -14.85 11.54
CA GLY A 102 -4.92 -14.85 10.58
C GLY A 102 -6.19 -14.09 11.03
N ASN A 103 -6.13 -13.36 12.14
CA ASN A 103 -7.22 -12.51 12.61
C ASN A 103 -6.88 -11.03 12.45
N ARG A 104 -7.82 -10.25 11.98
CA ARG A 104 -7.78 -8.79 12.00
C ARG A 104 -8.52 -8.32 13.25
N ILE A 105 -7.86 -7.51 14.06
CA ILE A 105 -8.37 -7.03 15.34
C ILE A 105 -8.32 -5.51 15.31
N THR A 106 -9.40 -4.85 15.72
CA THR A 106 -9.47 -3.38 15.82
C THR A 106 -9.70 -2.98 17.28
N ASN A 107 -8.88 -2.06 17.77
CA ASN A 107 -9.06 -1.46 19.10
C ASN A 107 -10.25 -0.50 19.09
N THR A 108 -10.83 -0.29 20.28
CA THR A 108 -11.96 0.63 20.45
C THR A 108 -11.65 2.05 19.99
N PHE A 109 -12.70 2.74 19.51
CA PHE A 109 -12.67 4.17 19.16
C PHE A 109 -13.00 5.07 20.36
N ASP A 110 -13.47 4.49 21.47
CA ASP A 110 -13.76 5.20 22.72
C ASP A 110 -12.51 5.28 23.61
N LEU A 111 -12.07 6.50 23.88
CA LEU A 111 -10.87 6.75 24.67
C LEU A 111 -10.99 6.23 26.11
N ASP A 112 -12.14 6.45 26.75
CA ASP A 112 -12.36 6.02 28.13
C ASP A 112 -12.39 4.50 28.24
N GLY A 113 -13.05 3.85 27.30
CA GLY A 113 -13.05 2.38 27.15
C GLY A 113 -11.67 1.82 26.91
N TYR A 114 -10.89 2.45 26.03
CA TYR A 114 -9.49 2.07 25.77
C TYR A 114 -8.66 2.13 27.07
N MET A 115 -8.71 3.25 27.77
CA MET A 115 -7.97 3.47 29.01
C MET A 115 -8.36 2.45 30.09
N LYS A 116 -9.66 2.19 30.27
CA LYS A 116 -10.14 1.17 31.22
C LYS A 116 -9.59 -0.23 30.90
N CYS A 117 -9.64 -0.65 29.63
CA CYS A 117 -9.10 -1.95 29.21
C CYS A 117 -7.60 -2.04 29.54
N ILE A 118 -6.80 -1.05 29.12
CA ILE A 118 -5.35 -1.06 29.34
C ILE A 118 -5.01 -1.09 30.84
N LEU A 119 -5.65 -0.24 31.66
CA LEU A 119 -5.41 -0.18 33.10
C LEU A 119 -5.83 -1.49 33.81
N SER A 120 -6.79 -2.22 33.25
CA SER A 120 -7.26 -3.50 33.78
C SER A 120 -6.50 -4.72 33.21
N GLY A 121 -5.50 -4.50 32.34
CA GLY A 121 -4.70 -5.56 31.72
C GLY A 121 -5.44 -6.32 30.60
N PHE A 122 -6.51 -5.76 30.03
CA PHE A 122 -7.24 -6.34 28.92
C PHE A 122 -6.86 -5.72 27.58
N ILE A 123 -7.04 -6.50 26.50
CA ILE A 123 -6.90 -6.00 25.13
C ILE A 123 -8.12 -5.13 24.80
N PRO A 124 -7.95 -3.88 24.36
CA PRO A 124 -9.05 -2.95 24.08
C PRO A 124 -9.73 -3.22 22.72
N ALA A 125 -9.84 -4.49 22.31
CA ALA A 125 -10.44 -4.88 21.05
C ALA A 125 -11.97 -4.73 21.08
N VAL A 126 -12.53 -4.13 20.02
CA VAL A 126 -14.00 -4.06 19.81
C VAL A 126 -14.45 -4.93 18.65
N ASP A 127 -13.54 -5.31 17.76
CA ASP A 127 -13.83 -6.17 16.63
C ASP A 127 -12.69 -7.15 16.39
N SER A 128 -13.06 -8.37 15.97
CA SER A 128 -12.10 -9.40 15.57
C SER A 128 -12.68 -10.25 14.45
N GLU A 129 -12.07 -10.18 13.28
CA GLU A 129 -12.48 -10.92 12.10
C GLU A 129 -11.41 -11.93 11.69
N GLY A 130 -11.80 -13.20 11.56
CA GLY A 130 -10.96 -14.25 10.99
C GLY A 130 -10.88 -14.13 9.48
N VAL A 131 -9.68 -14.00 8.93
CA VAL A 131 -9.48 -13.93 7.48
C VAL A 131 -9.58 -15.32 6.87
N THR A 132 -10.56 -15.53 5.97
CA THR A 132 -10.72 -16.82 5.30
C THR A 132 -9.56 -17.12 4.36
N ARG A 133 -9.35 -18.40 4.03
CA ARG A 133 -8.31 -18.80 3.06
C ARG A 133 -8.52 -18.16 1.67
N LYS A 134 -9.77 -17.91 1.28
CA LYS A 134 -10.11 -17.21 0.04
C LYS A 134 -9.67 -15.75 0.08
N ASP A 135 -9.99 -15.05 1.18
CA ASP A 135 -9.62 -13.64 1.36
C ASP A 135 -8.12 -13.50 1.48
N ALA A 136 -7.44 -14.39 2.21
CA ALA A 136 -5.99 -14.43 2.31
C ALA A 136 -5.30 -14.53 0.93
N ARG A 137 -5.84 -15.36 0.01
CA ARG A 137 -5.33 -15.45 -1.38
C ARG A 137 -5.53 -14.15 -2.14
N PHE A 138 -6.72 -13.55 -2.02
CA PHE A 138 -7.03 -12.29 -2.67
C PHE A 138 -6.12 -11.16 -2.16
N GLU A 139 -5.99 -11.02 -0.85
CA GLU A 139 -5.11 -10.05 -0.21
C GLU A 139 -3.65 -10.22 -0.65
N LYS A 140 -3.15 -11.46 -0.66
CA LYS A 140 -1.78 -11.76 -1.07
C LYS A 140 -1.48 -11.28 -2.49
N ILE A 141 -2.42 -11.52 -3.42
CA ILE A 141 -2.28 -11.08 -4.82
C ILE A 141 -2.37 -9.55 -4.90
N MET A 142 -3.42 -8.98 -4.30
CA MET A 142 -3.70 -7.55 -4.33
C MET A 142 -2.53 -6.72 -3.77
N LEU A 143 -1.99 -7.14 -2.63
CA LEU A 143 -0.87 -6.45 -1.98
C LEU A 143 0.43 -6.61 -2.77
N ALA A 144 0.74 -7.83 -3.21
CA ALA A 144 1.98 -8.09 -3.93
C ALA A 144 2.04 -7.35 -5.27
N LEU A 145 0.93 -7.28 -6.02
CA LEU A 145 0.87 -6.58 -7.31
C LEU A 145 0.99 -5.05 -7.19
N ARG A 146 0.88 -4.49 -5.98
CA ARG A 146 1.16 -3.08 -5.72
C ARG A 146 2.62 -2.77 -5.40
N THR A 147 3.48 -3.77 -5.46
CA THR A 147 4.92 -3.60 -5.24
C THR A 147 5.72 -3.83 -6.52
N SER A 148 6.88 -3.21 -6.63
CA SER A 148 7.81 -3.46 -7.74
C SER A 148 8.38 -4.89 -7.74
N GLU A 149 8.34 -5.60 -6.59
CA GLU A 149 8.71 -7.02 -6.50
C GLU A 149 7.68 -7.94 -7.15
N GLY A 150 6.38 -7.58 -7.06
CA GLY A 150 5.29 -8.40 -7.54
C GLY A 150 5.03 -9.67 -6.71
N LEU A 151 4.12 -10.50 -7.20
CA LEU A 151 3.73 -11.76 -6.58
C LEU A 151 4.76 -12.86 -6.89
N ASP A 152 5.30 -13.48 -5.88
CA ASP A 152 6.08 -14.72 -5.98
C ASP A 152 5.11 -15.90 -6.19
N VAL A 153 4.97 -16.34 -7.44
CA VAL A 153 3.99 -17.37 -7.82
C VAL A 153 4.31 -18.72 -7.20
N PRO A 154 5.55 -19.23 -7.23
CA PRO A 154 5.91 -20.46 -6.54
C PRO A 154 5.62 -20.42 -5.03
N ALA A 155 5.95 -19.31 -4.36
CA ALA A 155 5.67 -19.17 -2.94
C ALA A 155 4.17 -19.15 -2.64
N PHE A 156 3.37 -18.47 -3.49
CA PHE A 156 1.91 -18.47 -3.40
C PHE A 156 1.33 -19.88 -3.57
N GLU A 157 1.75 -20.62 -4.58
CA GLU A 157 1.28 -21.98 -4.84
C GLU A 157 1.61 -22.93 -3.68
N LYS A 158 2.80 -22.79 -3.12
CA LYS A 158 3.21 -23.54 -1.91
C LYS A 158 2.38 -23.20 -0.69
N GLU A 159 2.12 -21.90 -0.44
CA GLU A 159 1.34 -21.40 0.70
C GLU A 159 -0.12 -21.87 0.65
N PHE A 160 -0.71 -21.80 -0.53
CA PHE A 160 -2.15 -22.06 -0.69
C PHE A 160 -2.49 -23.45 -1.24
N GLY A 161 -1.53 -24.24 -1.71
CA GLY A 161 -1.73 -25.57 -2.25
C GLY A 161 -2.59 -25.60 -3.52
N VAL A 162 -2.51 -24.56 -4.36
CA VAL A 162 -3.30 -24.41 -5.59
C VAL A 162 -2.44 -23.91 -6.73
N GLY A 163 -2.68 -24.37 -7.95
CA GLY A 163 -2.04 -23.83 -9.15
C GLY A 163 -2.54 -22.41 -9.43
N PHE A 164 -1.63 -21.45 -9.45
CA PHE A 164 -1.98 -20.03 -9.67
C PHE A 164 -2.59 -19.81 -11.06
N ALA A 165 -1.94 -20.37 -12.09
CA ALA A 165 -2.40 -20.23 -13.45
C ALA A 165 -3.76 -20.85 -13.70
N ASP A 166 -4.02 -22.00 -13.09
CA ASP A 166 -5.30 -22.72 -13.24
C ASP A 166 -6.44 -21.92 -12.60
N LEU A 167 -6.20 -21.39 -11.40
CA LEU A 167 -7.21 -20.68 -10.62
C LEU A 167 -7.55 -19.30 -11.21
N TYR A 168 -6.56 -18.63 -11.82
CA TYR A 168 -6.68 -17.24 -12.29
C TYR A 168 -6.52 -17.09 -13.79
N GLN A 169 -6.68 -18.14 -14.59
CA GLN A 169 -6.48 -18.15 -16.05
C GLN A 169 -7.21 -17.01 -16.76
N ASN A 170 -8.47 -16.79 -16.46
CA ASN A 170 -9.30 -15.76 -17.09
C ASN A 170 -8.80 -14.34 -16.73
N ALA A 171 -8.45 -14.12 -15.47
CA ALA A 171 -7.91 -12.84 -15.02
C ALA A 171 -6.56 -12.55 -15.65
N LEU A 172 -5.68 -13.55 -15.74
CA LEU A 172 -4.37 -13.44 -16.39
C LEU A 172 -4.51 -13.08 -17.87
N ARG A 173 -5.41 -13.76 -18.62
CA ARG A 173 -5.65 -13.46 -20.03
C ARG A 173 -6.19 -12.05 -20.26
N LYS A 174 -7.16 -11.64 -19.42
CA LYS A 174 -7.76 -10.30 -19.52
C LYS A 174 -6.77 -9.17 -19.25
N ASN A 175 -5.83 -9.39 -18.35
CA ASN A 175 -4.89 -8.37 -17.89
C ASN A 175 -3.45 -8.58 -18.46
N GLU A 176 -3.28 -9.49 -19.40
CA GLU A 176 -1.97 -9.80 -20.00
C GLU A 176 -1.19 -8.56 -20.48
N PRO A 177 -1.81 -7.54 -21.11
CA PRO A 177 -1.09 -6.36 -21.57
C PRO A 177 -0.44 -5.55 -20.42
N TYR A 178 -1.01 -5.63 -19.22
CA TYR A 178 -0.56 -4.87 -18.04
C TYR A 178 0.42 -5.65 -17.15
N LEU A 179 0.60 -6.94 -17.43
CA LEU A 179 1.37 -7.85 -16.59
C LEU A 179 2.67 -8.26 -17.26
N GLU A 180 3.68 -8.54 -16.46
CA GLU A 180 4.91 -9.18 -16.88
C GLU A 180 5.30 -10.31 -15.92
N ARG A 181 6.06 -11.29 -16.46
CA ARG A 181 6.62 -12.40 -15.69
C ARG A 181 8.14 -12.33 -15.69
N VAL A 182 8.74 -12.21 -14.51
CA VAL A 182 10.18 -12.13 -14.34
C VAL A 182 10.63 -13.07 -13.21
N GLY A 183 11.47 -14.05 -13.50
CA GLY A 183 12.05 -14.93 -12.48
C GLY A 183 11.03 -15.66 -11.58
N GLY A 184 9.90 -16.10 -12.14
CA GLY A 184 8.81 -16.73 -11.38
C GLY A 184 7.88 -15.77 -10.65
N ARG A 185 8.12 -14.46 -10.76
CA ARG A 185 7.24 -13.42 -10.22
C ARG A 185 6.29 -12.88 -11.27
N LEU A 186 5.06 -12.58 -10.84
CA LEU A 186 4.07 -11.85 -11.62
C LEU A 186 4.02 -10.41 -11.14
N LYS A 187 4.20 -9.45 -12.04
CA LYS A 187 4.28 -8.02 -11.71
C LYS A 187 3.32 -7.23 -12.61
N ILE A 188 2.87 -6.09 -12.14
CA ILE A 188 2.36 -5.03 -13.01
C ILE A 188 3.57 -4.37 -13.68
N ARG A 189 3.49 -4.11 -14.97
CA ARG A 189 4.54 -3.38 -15.69
C ARG A 189 4.71 -1.99 -15.08
N ASP A 190 5.94 -1.49 -15.05
CA ASP A 190 6.28 -0.24 -14.33
C ASP A 190 5.49 0.99 -14.79
N GLU A 191 5.08 1.02 -16.06
CA GLU A 191 4.24 2.06 -16.64
C GLU A 191 2.79 2.07 -16.14
N TYR A 192 2.32 0.97 -15.53
CA TYR A 192 0.95 0.82 -15.02
C TYR A 192 0.88 0.60 -13.50
N LEU A 193 2.02 0.58 -12.83
CA LEU A 193 2.07 0.40 -11.37
C LEU A 193 1.75 1.68 -10.60
#